data_8ddf404802bf152ad93f5ed9b23f63e9
#
_entry.id   8ddf404802bf152ad93f5ed9b23f63e9
#
_cell.length_a   1.000
_cell.length_b   1.000
_cell.length_c   1.000
_cell.angle_alpha   90.00
_cell.angle_beta   90.00
_cell.angle_gamma   90.00
#
_symmetry.space_group_name_H-M   'P 1'
#
loop_
_entity.id
_entity.type
_entity.pdbx_description
1 polymer ?
#
loop_
_entity_poly.entity_id
_entity_poly.type
_entity_poly.pdbx_seq_one_letter_code
_entity_poly.pdbx_strand_id
1 'polypeptide(L)'
;MKQSRICMLDLEMSGLDPDKERIIEVACFVVEADLTPVEGAEMCLAVMPDDPGVLDTMDDWNTRTHGESGLIRRIREEGVSIAEAEEAVMALLKEHMTKGAIIAGNSVHHDMRFIRREMPMVADYCTFRIIDISSFKELLRRVAPDGPRFYKRSDHTALADARGSLDELTVSYTHLTLPTR
;
A
#
# COMPACT_ATOMS: atom_id res chain seq x y z
N MET A 1 3.36 21.31 -3.94
CA MET A 1 3.84 21.65 -2.56
C MET A 1 3.74 20.38 -1.70
N LYS A 2 4.75 20.05 -0.87
CA LYS A 2 4.80 18.80 -0.05
C LYS A 2 3.51 18.50 0.74
N GLN A 3 2.72 19.50 1.11
CA GLN A 3 1.49 19.37 1.90
C GLN A 3 0.29 18.83 1.11
N SER A 4 0.31 18.89 -0.22
CA SER A 4 -0.76 18.36 -1.09
C SER A 4 -0.46 17.00 -1.69
N ARG A 5 0.72 16.43 -1.37
CA ARG A 5 1.15 15.12 -1.83
C ARG A 5 0.41 14.00 -1.12
N ILE A 6 0.31 12.88 -1.80
CA ILE A 6 -0.32 11.66 -1.31
C ILE A 6 0.73 10.54 -1.37
N CYS A 7 0.82 9.74 -0.32
CA CYS A 7 1.63 8.53 -0.32
C CYS A 7 0.75 7.34 -0.72
N MET A 8 1.00 6.77 -1.88
CA MET A 8 0.46 5.49 -2.29
C MET A 8 1.19 4.39 -1.52
N LEU A 9 0.46 3.48 -0.91
CA LEU A 9 1.02 2.43 -0.07
C LEU A 9 0.24 1.13 -0.26
N ASP A 10 0.98 0.04 -0.23
CA ASP A 10 0.45 -1.33 -0.20
C ASP A 10 1.40 -2.20 0.62
N LEU A 11 0.87 -3.14 1.38
CA LEU A 11 1.61 -4.13 2.15
C LEU A 11 1.27 -5.53 1.67
N GLU A 12 2.27 -6.42 1.68
CA GLU A 12 1.99 -7.84 1.77
C GLU A 12 2.16 -8.29 3.22
N MET A 13 1.24 -9.13 3.68
CA MET A 13 1.22 -9.65 5.03
C MET A 13 1.14 -11.17 5.01
N SER A 14 1.59 -11.82 6.08
CA SER A 14 1.47 -13.27 6.25
C SER A 14 0.03 -13.76 6.42
N GLY A 15 -0.91 -12.84 6.62
CA GLY A 15 -2.35 -13.06 6.73
C GLY A 15 -3.08 -11.78 7.14
N LEU A 16 -4.35 -11.88 7.53
CA LEU A 16 -5.23 -10.73 7.72
C LEU A 16 -5.41 -10.28 9.18
N ASP A 17 -4.96 -11.05 10.15
CA ASP A 17 -5.09 -10.76 11.57
C ASP A 17 -3.83 -10.07 12.12
N PRO A 18 -3.82 -8.74 12.32
CA PRO A 18 -2.61 -8.03 12.77
C PRO A 18 -2.13 -8.45 14.17
N ASP A 19 -2.95 -9.20 14.94
CA ASP A 19 -2.52 -9.72 16.23
C ASP A 19 -1.63 -10.96 16.13
N LYS A 20 -1.72 -11.67 15.01
CA LYS A 20 -0.98 -12.91 14.75
C LYS A 20 0.02 -12.78 13.61
N GLU A 21 -0.41 -12.07 12.57
CA GLU A 21 0.29 -11.97 11.31
C GLU A 21 1.26 -10.78 11.28
N ARG A 22 2.15 -10.75 10.29
CA ARG A 22 3.23 -9.77 10.19
C ARG A 22 3.29 -9.15 8.80
N ILE A 23 3.83 -7.93 8.74
CA ILE A 23 4.24 -7.31 7.47
C ILE A 23 5.42 -8.10 6.91
N ILE A 24 5.33 -8.50 5.64
CA ILE A 24 6.38 -9.25 4.92
C ILE A 24 6.86 -8.51 3.65
N GLU A 25 6.16 -7.50 3.19
CA GLU A 25 6.63 -6.54 2.18
C GLU A 25 5.97 -5.20 2.42
N VAL A 26 6.70 -4.12 2.22
CA VAL A 26 6.16 -2.76 2.19
C VAL A 26 6.59 -2.07 0.91
N ALA A 27 5.63 -1.52 0.19
CA ALA A 27 5.88 -0.66 -0.95
C ALA A 27 5.14 0.67 -0.78
N CYS A 28 5.81 1.75 -1.07
CA CYS A 28 5.17 3.06 -1.13
C CYS A 28 5.88 3.98 -2.12
N PHE A 29 5.11 4.91 -2.64
CA PHE A 29 5.62 6.02 -3.45
C PHE A 29 4.74 7.25 -3.29
N VAL A 30 5.32 8.42 -3.58
CA VAL A 30 4.62 9.69 -3.40
C VAL A 30 4.14 10.23 -4.74
N VAL A 31 2.93 10.77 -4.76
CA VAL A 31 2.37 11.47 -5.91
C VAL A 31 2.05 12.92 -5.59
N GLU A 32 2.09 13.78 -6.58
CA GLU A 32 1.60 15.15 -6.50
C GLU A 32 0.05 15.18 -6.44
N ALA A 33 -0.53 16.36 -6.22
CA ALA A 33 -1.98 16.52 -6.14
C ALA A 33 -2.73 16.19 -7.44
N ASP A 34 -2.02 16.20 -8.58
CA ASP A 34 -2.54 15.81 -9.89
C ASP A 34 -2.31 14.31 -10.21
N LEU A 35 -1.90 13.54 -9.20
CA LEU A 35 -1.61 12.11 -9.26
C LEU A 35 -0.33 11.75 -10.06
N THR A 36 0.51 12.72 -10.41
CA THR A 36 1.80 12.47 -11.05
C THR A 36 2.81 11.93 -10.03
N PRO A 37 3.49 10.79 -10.30
CA PRO A 37 4.53 10.27 -9.40
C PRO A 37 5.68 11.27 -9.22
N VAL A 38 6.16 11.41 -7.97
CA VAL A 38 7.34 12.21 -7.64
C VAL A 38 8.58 11.38 -7.92
N GLU A 39 9.50 11.92 -8.74
CA GLU A 39 10.75 11.24 -9.07
C GLU A 39 11.61 10.98 -7.82
N GLY A 40 12.14 9.76 -7.69
CA GLY A 40 12.97 9.34 -6.56
C GLY A 40 12.21 9.09 -5.26
N ALA A 41 10.88 9.24 -5.25
CA ALA A 41 10.05 9.06 -4.07
C ALA A 41 9.31 7.71 -4.08
N GLU A 42 10.03 6.62 -4.32
CA GLU A 42 9.50 5.26 -4.38
C GLU A 42 10.42 4.29 -3.63
N MET A 43 9.82 3.32 -2.95
CA MET A 43 10.54 2.22 -2.32
C MET A 43 9.69 0.95 -2.29
N CYS A 44 10.37 -0.19 -2.26
CA CYS A 44 9.79 -1.53 -2.04
C CYS A 44 10.81 -2.38 -1.30
N LEU A 45 10.45 -2.89 -0.12
CA LEU A 45 11.31 -3.70 0.72
C LEU A 45 10.62 -4.99 1.14
N ALA A 46 11.28 -6.12 0.93
CA ALA A 46 10.92 -7.35 1.60
C ALA A 46 11.28 -7.25 3.09
N VAL A 47 10.41 -7.72 3.96
CA VAL A 47 10.57 -7.61 5.42
C VAL A 47 10.68 -9.02 6.02
N MET A 48 11.75 -9.26 6.76
CA MET A 48 11.92 -10.48 7.54
C MET A 48 11.23 -10.29 8.90
N PRO A 49 10.18 -11.05 9.21
CA PRO A 49 9.55 -11.00 10.53
C PRO A 49 10.55 -11.37 11.64
N ASP A 50 10.38 -10.78 12.83
CA ASP A 50 11.19 -11.12 14.03
C ASP A 50 11.12 -12.60 14.38
N ASP A 51 9.96 -13.22 14.16
CA ASP A 51 9.79 -14.68 14.20
C ASP A 51 9.66 -15.20 12.76
N PRO A 52 10.74 -15.78 12.17
CA PRO A 52 10.69 -16.34 10.83
C PRO A 52 9.71 -17.52 10.69
N GLY A 53 9.31 -18.17 11.80
CA GLY A 53 8.33 -19.25 11.80
C GLY A 53 6.94 -18.82 11.32
N VAL A 54 6.65 -17.53 11.33
CA VAL A 54 5.41 -16.96 10.75
C VAL A 54 5.29 -17.31 9.27
N LEU A 55 6.40 -17.34 8.52
CA LEU A 55 6.41 -17.69 7.09
C LEU A 55 6.02 -19.14 6.82
N ASP A 56 6.28 -20.04 7.78
CA ASP A 56 5.97 -21.47 7.67
C ASP A 56 4.55 -21.80 8.17
N THR A 57 3.89 -20.85 8.84
CA THR A 57 2.54 -21.00 9.40
C THR A 57 1.45 -20.24 8.63
N MET A 58 1.81 -19.58 7.53
CA MET A 58 0.84 -18.95 6.62
C MET A 58 -0.18 -19.97 6.09
N ASP A 59 -1.39 -19.51 5.81
CA ASP A 59 -2.39 -20.34 5.16
C ASP A 59 -1.97 -20.74 3.73
N ASP A 60 -2.67 -21.72 3.15
CA ASP A 60 -2.37 -22.27 1.83
C ASP A 60 -2.40 -21.20 0.72
N TRP A 61 -3.28 -20.20 0.85
CA TRP A 61 -3.42 -19.15 -0.15
C TRP A 61 -2.21 -18.21 -0.11
N ASN A 62 -1.85 -17.72 1.08
CA ASN A 62 -0.70 -16.83 1.29
C ASN A 62 0.61 -17.54 0.91
N THR A 63 0.79 -18.79 1.37
CA THR A 63 1.97 -19.61 1.04
C THR A 63 2.16 -19.75 -0.47
N ARG A 64 1.10 -20.09 -1.19
CA ARG A 64 1.13 -20.22 -2.65
C ARG A 64 1.40 -18.88 -3.33
N THR A 65 0.62 -17.84 -2.97
CA THR A 65 0.68 -16.53 -3.63
C THR A 65 2.05 -15.88 -3.45
N HIS A 66 2.58 -15.86 -2.23
CA HIS A 66 3.88 -15.27 -1.95
C HIS A 66 5.06 -16.16 -2.43
N GLY A 67 4.80 -17.46 -2.56
CA GLY A 67 5.74 -18.38 -3.22
C GLY A 67 5.84 -18.12 -4.72
N GLU A 68 4.72 -18.02 -5.42
CA GLU A 68 4.63 -17.78 -6.87
C GLU A 68 5.15 -16.39 -7.26
N SER A 69 4.88 -15.34 -6.46
CA SER A 69 5.45 -14.00 -6.66
C SER A 69 6.95 -13.91 -6.37
N GLY A 70 7.53 -14.94 -5.74
CA GLY A 70 8.94 -14.99 -5.33
C GLY A 70 9.25 -14.17 -4.08
N LEU A 71 8.22 -13.63 -3.40
CA LEU A 71 8.40 -12.81 -2.18
C LEU A 71 9.08 -13.61 -1.07
N ILE A 72 8.69 -14.86 -0.83
CA ILE A 72 9.30 -15.71 0.22
C ILE A 72 10.80 -15.85 0.01
N ARG A 73 11.25 -16.02 -1.25
CA ARG A 73 12.67 -16.07 -1.57
C ARG A 73 13.36 -14.75 -1.27
N ARG A 74 12.77 -13.63 -1.69
CA ARG A 74 13.30 -12.28 -1.44
C ARG A 74 13.42 -11.99 0.06
N ILE A 75 12.44 -12.37 0.86
CA ILE A 75 12.48 -12.20 2.32
C ILE A 75 13.70 -12.93 2.91
N ARG A 76 13.95 -14.17 2.46
CA ARG A 76 15.07 -14.99 2.97
C ARG A 76 16.44 -14.51 2.50
N GLU A 77 16.55 -13.94 1.29
CA GLU A 77 17.80 -13.49 0.68
C GLU A 77 18.18 -12.05 1.04
N GLU A 78 17.20 -11.15 1.11
CA GLU A 78 17.43 -9.71 1.23
C GLU A 78 16.46 -8.99 2.19
N GLY A 79 15.64 -9.75 2.93
CA GLY A 79 14.65 -9.16 3.84
C GLY A 79 15.32 -8.33 4.95
N VAL A 80 14.83 -7.10 5.10
CA VAL A 80 15.25 -6.20 6.19
C VAL A 80 14.39 -6.43 7.42
N SER A 81 14.83 -6.00 8.59
CA SER A 81 13.99 -6.00 9.79
C SER A 81 12.82 -4.99 9.66
N ILE A 82 11.77 -5.20 10.43
CA ILE A 82 10.63 -4.26 10.47
C ILE A 82 11.06 -2.85 10.91
N ALA A 83 12.06 -2.73 11.79
CA ALA A 83 12.61 -1.46 12.23
C ALA A 83 13.33 -0.72 11.09
N GLU A 84 14.15 -1.42 10.31
CA GLU A 84 14.82 -0.85 9.11
C GLU A 84 13.80 -0.45 8.05
N ALA A 85 12.74 -1.25 7.84
CA ALA A 85 11.67 -0.91 6.93
C ALA A 85 10.91 0.35 7.39
N GLU A 86 10.61 0.48 8.68
CA GLU A 86 9.99 1.67 9.25
C GLU A 86 10.86 2.91 9.08
N GLU A 87 12.16 2.80 9.34
CA GLU A 87 13.12 3.91 9.14
C GLU A 87 13.17 4.36 7.68
N ALA A 88 13.16 3.41 6.74
CA ALA A 88 13.17 3.72 5.31
C ALA A 88 11.88 4.42 4.87
N VAL A 89 10.70 3.94 5.30
CA VAL A 89 9.42 4.61 5.04
C VAL A 89 9.41 6.01 5.64
N MET A 90 9.88 6.16 6.89
CA MET A 90 9.98 7.46 7.55
C MET A 90 10.92 8.42 6.83
N ALA A 91 12.05 7.93 6.30
CA ALA A 91 12.97 8.75 5.52
C ALA A 91 12.28 9.30 4.27
N LEU A 92 11.61 8.43 3.50
CA LEU A 92 10.85 8.82 2.30
C LEU A 92 9.74 9.83 2.63
N LEU A 93 8.97 9.59 3.68
CA LEU A 93 7.89 10.50 4.10
C LEU A 93 8.44 11.87 4.52
N LYS A 94 9.53 11.93 5.31
CA LYS A 94 10.15 13.19 5.75
C LYS A 94 10.76 13.98 4.59
N GLU A 95 11.35 13.29 3.63
CA GLU A 95 11.95 13.93 2.46
C GLU A 95 10.88 14.54 1.53
N HIS A 96 9.79 13.82 1.29
CA HIS A 96 8.83 14.18 0.25
C HIS A 96 7.51 14.75 0.74
N MET A 97 7.16 14.59 2.02
CA MET A 97 5.90 15.03 2.61
C MET A 97 6.10 15.85 3.88
N THR A 98 5.02 16.39 4.42
CA THR A 98 5.00 17.04 5.74
C THR A 98 4.28 16.14 6.73
N LYS A 99 4.53 16.34 8.04
CA LYS A 99 3.78 15.64 9.10
C LYS A 99 2.27 15.85 8.89
N GLY A 100 1.49 14.81 9.11
CA GLY A 100 0.10 14.71 8.71
C GLY A 100 -0.07 14.16 7.30
N ALA A 101 0.93 13.39 6.81
CA ALA A 101 0.89 12.73 5.52
C ALA A 101 -0.39 11.89 5.33
N ILE A 102 -0.98 11.96 4.13
CA ILE A 102 -2.14 11.15 3.77
C ILE A 102 -1.65 9.90 3.05
N ILE A 103 -2.12 8.75 3.53
CA ILE A 103 -1.89 7.44 2.89
C ILE A 103 -3.09 7.09 2.00
N ALA A 104 -2.81 6.55 0.82
CA ALA A 104 -3.81 6.05 -0.13
C ALA A 104 -3.47 4.64 -0.59
N GLY A 105 -4.49 3.82 -0.84
CA GLY A 105 -4.36 2.46 -1.37
C GLY A 105 -5.71 1.76 -1.45
N ASN A 106 -5.74 0.58 -2.03
CA ASN A 106 -6.94 -0.25 -2.05
C ASN A 106 -7.14 -0.95 -0.71
N SER A 107 -8.31 -0.75 -0.10
CA SER A 107 -8.63 -1.29 1.24
C SER A 107 -7.57 -0.94 2.29
N VAL A 108 -6.89 0.18 2.11
CA VAL A 108 -5.70 0.61 2.87
C VAL A 108 -5.95 0.74 4.38
N HIS A 109 -7.21 0.69 4.81
CA HIS A 109 -7.56 0.58 6.22
C HIS A 109 -7.04 -0.72 6.86
N HIS A 110 -6.88 -1.81 6.09
CA HIS A 110 -6.25 -3.04 6.55
C HIS A 110 -4.76 -2.82 6.79
N ASP A 111 -4.04 -2.24 5.81
CA ASP A 111 -2.61 -1.90 5.91
C ASP A 111 -2.34 -1.02 7.12
N MET A 112 -3.19 -0.01 7.34
CA MET A 112 -3.05 0.90 8.48
C MET A 112 -3.24 0.22 9.85
N ARG A 113 -3.87 -0.96 9.94
CA ARG A 113 -3.92 -1.74 11.18
C ARG A 113 -2.56 -2.34 11.50
N PHE A 114 -1.87 -2.88 10.50
CA PHE A 114 -0.51 -3.41 10.62
C PHE A 114 0.50 -2.29 10.89
N ILE A 115 0.43 -1.18 10.13
CA ILE A 115 1.30 -0.02 10.35
C ILE A 115 1.20 0.52 11.79
N ARG A 116 -0.01 0.65 12.34
CA ARG A 116 -0.17 1.11 13.73
C ARG A 116 0.48 0.18 14.75
N ARG A 117 0.60 -1.10 14.44
CA ARG A 117 1.17 -2.09 15.33
C ARG A 117 2.68 -2.24 15.15
N GLU A 118 3.16 -2.32 13.92
CA GLU A 118 4.53 -2.69 13.61
C GLU A 118 5.40 -1.51 13.16
N MET A 119 4.78 -0.40 12.73
CA MET A 119 5.45 0.83 12.30
C MET A 119 4.84 2.08 12.99
N PRO A 120 4.91 2.19 14.34
CA PRO A 120 4.24 3.25 15.09
C PRO A 120 4.74 4.66 14.74
N MET A 121 6.01 4.83 14.35
CA MET A 121 6.54 6.13 13.93
C MET A 121 5.90 6.59 12.62
N VAL A 122 5.68 5.67 11.67
CA VAL A 122 4.95 5.95 10.42
C VAL A 122 3.50 6.32 10.74
N ALA A 123 2.84 5.56 11.61
CA ALA A 123 1.47 5.84 12.03
C ALA A 123 1.33 7.24 12.65
N ASP A 124 2.27 7.64 13.52
CA ASP A 124 2.30 8.95 14.18
C ASP A 124 2.68 10.11 13.24
N TYR A 125 3.40 9.84 12.17
CA TYR A 125 3.74 10.83 11.15
C TYR A 125 2.56 11.12 10.22
N CYS A 126 1.72 10.11 9.95
CA CYS A 126 0.54 10.21 9.09
C CYS A 126 -0.65 10.84 9.82
N THR A 127 -1.63 11.31 9.06
CA THR A 127 -2.94 11.68 9.62
C THR A 127 -3.81 10.42 9.80
N PHE A 128 -4.82 10.53 10.65
CA PHE A 128 -5.83 9.45 10.78
C PHE A 128 -6.73 9.31 9.52
N ARG A 129 -6.71 10.33 8.63
CA ARG A 129 -7.45 10.31 7.37
C ARG A 129 -6.69 9.52 6.32
N ILE A 130 -7.40 8.67 5.61
CA ILE A 130 -6.87 7.86 4.51
C ILE A 130 -7.69 8.08 3.25
N ILE A 131 -7.10 7.81 2.10
CA ILE A 131 -7.83 7.71 0.82
C ILE A 131 -7.93 6.23 0.48
N ASP A 132 -9.06 5.62 0.83
CA ASP A 132 -9.34 4.23 0.48
C ASP A 132 -9.97 4.17 -0.92
N ILE A 133 -9.19 3.71 -1.88
CA ILE A 133 -9.56 3.68 -3.31
C ILE A 133 -10.70 2.70 -3.56
N SER A 134 -10.78 1.62 -2.78
CA SER A 134 -11.89 0.66 -2.87
C SER A 134 -13.24 1.32 -2.59
N SER A 135 -13.28 2.38 -1.77
CA SER A 135 -14.51 3.14 -1.52
C SER A 135 -15.02 3.88 -2.76
N PHE A 136 -14.12 4.42 -3.59
CA PHE A 136 -14.51 5.04 -4.87
C PHE A 136 -15.06 4.01 -5.85
N LYS A 137 -14.44 2.85 -5.94
CA LYS A 137 -14.91 1.73 -6.75
C LYS A 137 -16.32 1.27 -6.36
N GLU A 138 -16.55 1.10 -5.06
CA GLU A 138 -17.85 0.72 -4.52
C GLU A 138 -18.91 1.80 -4.75
N LEU A 139 -18.54 3.09 -4.67
CA LEU A 139 -19.42 4.19 -5.00
C LEU A 139 -19.80 4.18 -6.48
N LEU A 140 -18.79 4.11 -7.37
CA LEU A 140 -19.00 4.13 -8.83
C LEU A 140 -19.87 2.97 -9.29
N ARG A 141 -19.71 1.77 -8.74
CA ARG A 141 -20.58 0.62 -9.05
C ARG A 141 -22.05 0.88 -8.78
N ARG A 142 -22.37 1.76 -7.81
CA ARG A 142 -23.77 2.07 -7.42
C ARG A 142 -24.34 3.26 -8.17
N VAL A 143 -23.52 4.31 -8.39
CA VAL A 143 -24.00 5.56 -9.00
C VAL A 143 -23.89 5.55 -10.52
N ALA A 144 -22.99 4.74 -11.09
CA ALA A 144 -22.77 4.59 -12.52
C ALA A 144 -22.57 3.09 -12.89
N PRO A 145 -23.61 2.24 -12.79
CA PRO A 145 -23.49 0.78 -12.97
C PRO A 145 -23.01 0.39 -14.37
N ASP A 146 -23.30 1.20 -15.38
CA ASP A 146 -22.87 1.03 -16.78
C ASP A 146 -21.57 1.79 -17.11
N GLY A 147 -20.96 2.43 -16.12
CA GLY A 147 -19.70 3.16 -16.28
C GLY A 147 -18.52 2.21 -16.53
N PRO A 148 -17.38 2.78 -16.97
CA PRO A 148 -16.17 2.00 -17.20
C PRO A 148 -15.70 1.34 -15.91
N ARG A 149 -15.25 0.09 -16.06
CA ARG A 149 -14.70 -0.70 -14.97
C ARG A 149 -13.20 -0.80 -15.12
N PHE A 150 -12.48 -0.47 -14.07
CA PHE A 150 -11.05 -0.75 -14.00
C PHE A 150 -10.85 -2.21 -13.58
N TYR A 151 -10.09 -2.96 -14.38
CA TYR A 151 -9.67 -4.31 -14.05
C TYR A 151 -8.20 -4.27 -13.65
N LYS A 152 -7.93 -4.33 -12.36
CA LYS A 152 -6.57 -4.41 -11.83
C LYS A 152 -5.98 -5.77 -12.22
N ARG A 153 -4.78 -5.76 -12.82
CA ARG A 153 -3.91 -6.95 -12.82
C ARG A 153 -3.24 -6.98 -11.47
N SER A 154 -3.40 -8.04 -10.72
CA SER A 154 -2.69 -8.24 -9.47
C SER A 154 -1.51 -9.16 -9.76
N ASP A 155 -0.32 -8.60 -9.66
CA ASP A 155 0.94 -9.36 -9.77
C ASP A 155 1.38 -9.87 -8.38
N HIS A 156 0.55 -9.60 -7.35
CA HIS A 156 0.77 -9.99 -5.95
C HIS A 156 2.18 -9.60 -5.44
N THR A 157 2.57 -8.38 -5.77
CA THR A 157 3.71 -7.68 -5.17
C THR A 157 3.25 -6.30 -4.74
N ALA A 158 3.64 -5.86 -3.54
CA ALA A 158 3.15 -4.61 -2.96
C ALA A 158 3.34 -3.41 -3.90
N LEU A 159 4.48 -3.30 -4.61
CA LEU A 159 4.71 -2.18 -5.53
C LEU A 159 3.79 -2.20 -6.76
N ALA A 160 3.58 -3.37 -7.39
CA ALA A 160 2.68 -3.48 -8.54
C ALA A 160 1.24 -3.20 -8.11
N ASP A 161 0.86 -3.64 -6.92
CA ASP A 161 -0.47 -3.43 -6.36
C ASP A 161 -0.70 -1.97 -5.95
N ALA A 162 0.29 -1.29 -5.38
CA ALA A 162 0.24 0.15 -5.13
C ALA A 162 0.11 0.97 -6.43
N ARG A 163 0.86 0.62 -7.49
CA ARG A 163 0.76 1.26 -8.82
C ARG A 163 -0.60 1.01 -9.46
N GLY A 164 -1.11 -0.22 -9.42
CA GLY A 164 -2.45 -0.55 -9.88
C GLY A 164 -3.54 0.23 -9.14
N SER A 165 -3.32 0.53 -7.86
CA SER A 165 -4.21 1.38 -7.06
C SER A 165 -4.19 2.83 -7.53
N LEU A 166 -3.03 3.37 -7.93
CA LEU A 166 -2.94 4.71 -8.53
C LEU A 166 -3.69 4.78 -9.87
N ASP A 167 -3.51 3.78 -10.73
CA ASP A 167 -4.22 3.71 -12.02
C ASP A 167 -5.74 3.67 -11.81
N GLU A 168 -6.21 2.87 -10.84
CA GLU A 168 -7.63 2.79 -10.46
C GLU A 168 -8.15 4.12 -9.91
N LEU A 169 -7.37 4.81 -9.07
CA LEU A 169 -7.72 6.14 -8.57
C LEU A 169 -7.84 7.16 -9.70
N THR A 170 -6.89 7.16 -10.63
CA THR A 170 -6.86 8.07 -11.78
C THR A 170 -8.10 7.91 -12.66
N VAL A 171 -8.47 6.67 -12.97
CA VAL A 171 -9.70 6.37 -13.72
C VAL A 171 -10.93 6.82 -12.94
N SER A 172 -11.02 6.48 -11.66
CA SER A 172 -12.16 6.82 -10.81
C SER A 172 -12.34 8.34 -10.66
N TYR A 173 -11.25 9.07 -10.45
CA TYR A 173 -11.25 10.54 -10.33
C TYR A 173 -11.74 11.20 -11.63
N THR A 174 -11.26 10.73 -12.78
CA THR A 174 -11.65 11.26 -14.10
C THR A 174 -13.16 11.12 -14.32
N HIS A 175 -13.75 9.98 -13.93
CA HIS A 175 -15.18 9.73 -14.10
C HIS A 175 -16.08 10.48 -13.11
N LEU A 176 -15.58 10.76 -11.91
CA LEU A 176 -16.30 11.55 -10.92
C LEU A 176 -16.29 13.05 -11.24
N THR A 177 -15.26 13.53 -11.97
CA THR A 177 -15.07 14.96 -12.24
C THR A 177 -15.54 15.41 -13.62
N LEU A 178 -15.68 14.49 -14.60
CA LEU A 178 -16.25 14.84 -15.90
C LEU A 178 -17.79 14.87 -15.82
N PRO A 179 -18.44 15.95 -16.31
CA PRO A 179 -19.90 15.98 -16.39
C PRO A 179 -20.37 14.85 -17.32
N THR A 180 -21.16 13.94 -16.78
CA THR A 180 -21.92 12.97 -17.58
C THR A 180 -22.88 13.77 -18.46
N ARG A 181 -22.61 13.80 -19.77
CA ARG A 181 -23.57 14.30 -20.77
C ARG A 181 -24.57 13.22 -21.10
#